data_cbab3f2cb760e574dc6cdd060b9c6372
#
_entry.id   cbab3f2cb760e574dc6cdd060b9c6372
#
_cell.length_a   1.000
_cell.length_b   1.000
_cell.length_c   1.000
_cell.angle_alpha   90.00
_cell.angle_beta   90.00
_cell.angle_gamma   90.00
#
_symmetry.space_group_name_H-M   'P 1'
#
loop_
_entity.id
_entity.type
_entity.pdbx_description
1 polymer ?
#
loop_
_entity_poly.entity_id
_entity_poly.type
_entity_poly.pdbx_seq_one_letter_code
_entity_poly.pdbx_strand_id
1 'polypeptide(L)'
;MKLIIAKDSGYCFGVRDAVDLAYKTAEESGDVYMLGNIVHNENVVKDLEIVGAKVVRSLDKVPNGKPLLFRAHGTATDVWNEAKDKGMNITDATCPLVKEIHNEVKALALEGRRIIIIGDHGHDEVIGIASQVKKSIIISSPEEAQNLRKMKKVGIVSQSTQTIENVQTIINIIMTKAFDLRFVNTICFPTKRNQQQLKDLSEKCDVMLIIGSFTSANSKRLHQLALERNKKSYQVTCVDDIESDWFNNAETVGITAGASTPDSIIQDVVRYCETLTNIQNEESHV
;
A
#
# COMPACT_ATOMS: atom_id res chain seq x y z
N MET A 1 26.85 -14.34 8.38
CA MET A 1 25.63 -14.10 7.56
C MET A 1 25.73 -12.74 6.86
N LYS A 2 25.40 -12.60 5.57
CA LYS A 2 25.46 -11.34 4.80
C LYS A 2 24.07 -10.75 4.67
N LEU A 3 23.89 -9.47 5.01
CA LEU A 3 22.64 -8.76 4.81
C LEU A 3 22.62 -8.01 3.47
N ILE A 4 21.53 -8.12 2.73
CA ILE A 4 21.30 -7.42 1.46
C ILE A 4 19.99 -6.64 1.57
N ILE A 5 20.10 -5.32 1.66
CA ILE A 5 18.95 -4.43 1.86
C ILE A 5 18.48 -3.89 0.51
N ALA A 6 17.18 -3.97 0.21
CA ALA A 6 16.58 -3.38 -0.98
C ALA A 6 16.73 -1.85 -0.95
N LYS A 7 17.13 -1.26 -2.08
CA LYS A 7 17.35 0.20 -2.18
C LYS A 7 16.07 1.02 -2.05
N ASP A 8 14.95 0.50 -2.58
CA ASP A 8 13.65 1.17 -2.58
C ASP A 8 12.74 0.57 -1.49
N SER A 9 13.26 0.37 -0.28
CA SER A 9 12.49 -0.09 0.89
C SER A 9 11.99 1.08 1.74
N GLY A 10 10.82 0.91 2.37
CA GLY A 10 10.25 1.92 3.25
C GLY A 10 9.42 2.98 2.52
N TYR A 11 9.26 4.13 3.13
CA TYR A 11 8.37 5.18 2.62
C TYR A 11 8.59 5.52 1.15
N CYS A 12 7.56 5.31 0.33
CA CYS A 12 7.53 5.95 -0.98
C CYS A 12 7.23 7.46 -0.81
N PHE A 13 7.49 8.26 -1.88
CA PHE A 13 7.29 9.70 -1.80
C PHE A 13 5.86 10.09 -1.41
N GLY A 14 4.82 9.45 -1.97
CA GLY A 14 3.43 9.79 -1.68
C GLY A 14 2.99 9.44 -0.25
N VAL A 15 3.59 8.41 0.37
CA VAL A 15 3.40 8.11 1.79
C VAL A 15 4.14 9.12 2.65
N ARG A 16 5.40 9.43 2.31
CA ARG A 16 6.23 10.42 3.02
C ARG A 16 5.52 11.77 3.05
N ASP A 17 5.09 12.27 1.90
CA ASP A 17 4.38 13.55 1.80
C ASP A 17 3.11 13.57 2.66
N ALA A 18 2.36 12.47 2.69
CA ALA A 18 1.13 12.39 3.49
C ALA A 18 1.40 12.37 5.00
N VAL A 19 2.44 11.66 5.42
CA VAL A 19 2.85 11.60 6.84
C VAL A 19 3.43 12.93 7.28
N ASP A 20 4.30 13.55 6.49
CA ASP A 20 4.90 14.85 6.78
C ASP A 20 3.81 15.94 6.87
N LEU A 21 2.81 15.90 5.98
CA LEU A 21 1.67 16.80 6.02
C LEU A 21 0.83 16.61 7.29
N ALA A 22 0.67 15.36 7.76
CA ALA A 22 -0.05 15.06 8.99
C ALA A 22 0.69 15.62 10.22
N TYR A 23 2.00 15.41 10.32
CA TYR A 23 2.83 15.99 11.38
C TYR A 23 2.75 17.51 11.37
N LYS A 24 3.01 18.14 10.22
CA LYS A 24 2.94 19.60 10.07
C LYS A 24 1.58 20.15 10.51
N THR A 25 0.48 19.53 10.07
CA THR A 25 -0.87 19.98 10.43
C THR A 25 -1.12 19.85 11.94
N ALA A 26 -0.62 18.77 12.57
CA ALA A 26 -0.73 18.57 14.01
C ALA A 26 0.09 19.61 14.80
N GLU A 27 1.31 19.91 14.37
CA GLU A 27 2.17 20.93 14.99
C GLU A 27 1.56 22.33 14.89
N GLU A 28 1.00 22.70 13.74
CA GLU A 28 0.41 24.02 13.51
C GLU A 28 -0.93 24.23 14.22
N SER A 29 -1.74 23.18 14.37
CA SER A 29 -3.14 23.28 14.84
C SER A 29 -3.39 22.65 16.20
N GLY A 30 -2.44 21.90 16.75
CA GLY A 30 -2.54 21.14 18.00
C GLY A 30 -3.39 19.87 17.85
N ASP A 31 -4.68 20.01 17.61
CA ASP A 31 -5.59 18.88 17.36
C ASP A 31 -5.94 18.79 15.89
N VAL A 32 -5.61 17.68 15.22
CA VAL A 32 -6.04 17.35 13.86
C VAL A 32 -6.81 16.03 13.84
N TYR A 33 -7.82 15.94 13.00
CA TYR A 33 -8.68 14.76 12.89
C TYR A 33 -8.44 14.05 11.56
N MET A 34 -7.93 12.83 11.61
CA MET A 34 -7.70 11.99 10.44
C MET A 34 -8.93 11.11 10.18
N LEU A 35 -9.51 11.19 8.99
CA LEU A 35 -10.62 10.30 8.61
C LEU A 35 -10.08 8.93 8.19
N GLY A 36 -9.98 8.02 9.16
CA GLY A 36 -9.23 6.77 9.04
C GLY A 36 -7.72 6.97 9.16
N ASN A 37 -6.97 5.88 9.09
CA ASN A 37 -5.52 5.90 9.19
C ASN A 37 -4.90 6.62 8.00
N ILE A 38 -3.95 7.52 8.23
CA ILE A 38 -3.26 8.28 7.16
C ILE A 38 -2.59 7.32 6.16
N VAL A 39 -2.00 6.26 6.68
CA VAL A 39 -1.42 5.11 5.96
C VAL A 39 -1.71 3.82 6.74
N HIS A 40 -1.63 2.66 6.10
CA HIS A 40 -1.79 1.37 6.77
C HIS A 40 -0.49 0.96 7.49
N ASN A 41 -0.22 1.62 8.62
CA ASN A 41 0.87 1.30 9.53
C ASN A 41 0.52 1.80 10.94
N GLU A 42 0.41 0.87 11.89
CA GLU A 42 -0.06 1.13 13.25
C GLU A 42 0.93 1.99 14.04
N ASN A 43 2.24 1.83 13.79
CA ASN A 43 3.27 2.62 14.47
C ASN A 43 3.20 4.08 14.04
N VAL A 44 3.04 4.34 12.73
CA VAL A 44 2.85 5.70 12.21
C VAL A 44 1.63 6.38 12.82
N VAL A 45 0.53 5.63 12.95
CA VAL A 45 -0.71 6.18 13.55
C VAL A 45 -0.49 6.52 15.02
N LYS A 46 0.16 5.63 15.79
CA LYS A 46 0.48 5.87 17.21
C LYS A 46 1.39 7.10 17.38
N ASP A 47 2.43 7.22 16.55
CA ASP A 47 3.34 8.37 16.62
C ASP A 47 2.60 9.70 16.32
N LEU A 48 1.69 9.68 15.34
CA LEU A 48 0.85 10.85 15.05
C LEU A 48 -0.14 11.17 16.17
N GLU A 49 -0.68 10.15 16.85
CA GLU A 49 -1.56 10.36 18.02
C GLU A 49 -0.83 11.07 19.17
N ILE A 50 0.48 10.79 19.37
CA ILE A 50 1.32 11.45 20.38
C ILE A 50 1.43 12.95 20.11
N VAL A 51 1.45 13.38 18.85
CA VAL A 51 1.55 14.81 18.46
C VAL A 51 0.19 15.47 18.23
N GLY A 52 -0.92 14.82 18.61
CA GLY A 52 -2.26 15.41 18.59
C GLY A 52 -3.15 15.05 17.39
N ALA A 53 -2.70 14.16 16.52
CA ALA A 53 -3.54 13.66 15.43
C ALA A 53 -4.48 12.56 15.93
N LYS A 54 -5.79 12.70 15.72
CA LYS A 54 -6.82 11.78 16.23
C LYS A 54 -7.51 11.06 15.08
N VAL A 55 -7.51 9.73 15.11
CA VAL A 55 -8.24 8.94 14.11
C VAL A 55 -9.74 8.95 14.42
N VAL A 56 -10.53 9.35 13.43
CA VAL A 56 -12.00 9.28 13.46
C VAL A 56 -12.55 8.42 12.31
N ARG A 57 -13.73 7.84 12.53
CA ARG A 57 -14.38 6.98 11.53
C ARG A 57 -15.52 7.64 10.78
N SER A 58 -15.92 8.85 11.20
CA SER A 58 -16.99 9.62 10.55
C SER A 58 -16.75 11.10 10.72
N LEU A 59 -17.28 11.90 9.80
CA LEU A 59 -17.18 13.37 9.82
C LEU A 59 -17.83 13.98 11.06
N ASP A 60 -18.88 13.38 11.61
CA ASP A 60 -19.59 13.87 12.80
C ASP A 60 -18.76 13.82 14.08
N LYS A 61 -17.63 13.10 14.05
CA LYS A 61 -16.69 13.05 15.19
C LYS A 61 -15.64 14.16 15.14
N VAL A 62 -15.64 14.98 14.09
CA VAL A 62 -14.73 16.11 13.94
C VAL A 62 -15.37 17.35 14.55
N PRO A 63 -14.80 17.97 15.61
CA PRO A 63 -15.34 19.19 16.17
C PRO A 63 -15.28 20.36 15.17
N ASN A 64 -16.23 21.28 15.29
CA ASN A 64 -16.29 22.46 14.43
C ASN A 64 -14.98 23.27 14.48
N GLY A 65 -14.51 23.67 13.29
CA GLY A 65 -13.32 24.50 13.14
C GLY A 65 -11.97 23.75 13.28
N LYS A 66 -11.99 22.46 13.62
CA LYS A 66 -10.76 21.67 13.67
C LYS A 66 -10.36 21.16 12.28
N PRO A 67 -9.04 21.04 11.98
CA PRO A 67 -8.56 20.47 10.72
C PRO A 67 -8.99 19.03 10.55
N LEU A 68 -9.50 18.73 9.36
CA LEU A 68 -9.82 17.37 8.90
C LEU A 68 -8.80 16.93 7.85
N LEU A 69 -8.05 15.87 8.14
CA LEU A 69 -7.05 15.32 7.24
C LEU A 69 -7.61 14.11 6.48
N PHE A 70 -7.59 14.18 5.16
CA PHE A 70 -7.86 13.06 4.29
C PHE A 70 -6.58 12.30 3.97
N ARG A 71 -6.67 10.98 3.98
CA ARG A 71 -5.56 10.03 3.92
C ARG A 71 -4.92 9.88 2.53
N ALA A 72 -3.71 9.29 2.50
CA ALA A 72 -2.94 9.05 1.29
C ALA A 72 -3.69 8.22 0.21
N HIS A 73 -4.56 7.31 0.63
CA HIS A 73 -5.32 6.41 -0.24
C HIS A 73 -6.47 7.09 -1.02
N GLY A 74 -6.71 8.36 -0.75
CA GLY A 74 -7.85 9.08 -1.28
C GLY A 74 -9.13 8.86 -0.46
N THR A 75 -10.10 9.73 -0.69
CA THR A 75 -11.38 9.74 0.00
C THR A 75 -12.52 9.69 -1.01
N ALA A 76 -13.58 8.96 -0.69
CA ALA A 76 -14.75 8.82 -1.55
C ALA A 76 -15.42 10.18 -1.83
N THR A 77 -15.96 10.33 -3.04
CA THR A 77 -16.50 11.60 -3.55
C THR A 77 -17.69 12.12 -2.71
N ASP A 78 -18.55 11.23 -2.21
CA ASP A 78 -19.66 11.57 -1.32
C ASP A 78 -19.17 12.14 0.01
N VAL A 79 -18.15 11.53 0.63
CA VAL A 79 -17.53 12.02 1.85
C VAL A 79 -16.85 13.37 1.64
N TRP A 80 -16.20 13.56 0.48
CA TRP A 80 -15.64 14.85 0.08
C TRP A 80 -16.71 15.95 0.01
N ASN A 81 -17.84 15.67 -0.63
CA ASN A 81 -18.94 16.62 -0.77
C ASN A 81 -19.55 16.93 0.59
N GLU A 82 -19.81 15.91 1.41
CA GLU A 82 -20.34 16.10 2.76
C GLU A 82 -19.42 16.99 3.63
N ALA A 83 -18.11 16.76 3.58
CA ALA A 83 -17.16 17.58 4.33
C ALA A 83 -17.17 19.05 3.86
N LYS A 84 -17.28 19.29 2.55
CA LYS A 84 -17.41 20.63 1.97
C LYS A 84 -18.73 21.29 2.35
N ASP A 85 -19.85 20.58 2.25
CA ASP A 85 -21.18 21.10 2.60
C ASP A 85 -21.27 21.47 4.09
N LYS A 86 -20.54 20.74 4.95
CA LYS A 86 -20.38 21.06 6.38
C LYS A 86 -19.37 22.21 6.65
N GLY A 87 -18.72 22.76 5.63
CA GLY A 87 -17.72 23.83 5.77
C GLY A 87 -16.47 23.42 6.56
N MET A 88 -16.08 22.14 6.50
CA MET A 88 -14.94 21.63 7.25
C MET A 88 -13.61 22.17 6.68
N ASN A 89 -12.61 22.39 7.55
CA ASN A 89 -11.25 22.77 7.18
C ASN A 89 -10.49 21.53 6.72
N ILE A 90 -10.52 21.24 5.40
CA ILE A 90 -9.98 20.02 4.82
C ILE A 90 -8.51 20.20 4.44
N THR A 91 -7.65 19.31 4.93
CA THR A 91 -6.28 19.08 4.47
C THR A 91 -6.23 17.76 3.71
N ASP A 92 -5.90 17.80 2.41
CA ASP A 92 -5.92 16.63 1.53
C ASP A 92 -4.53 16.03 1.34
N ALA A 93 -4.24 14.93 2.03
CA ALA A 93 -3.00 14.16 1.90
C ALA A 93 -3.06 13.07 0.82
N THR A 94 -4.07 13.06 -0.06
CA THR A 94 -4.17 12.08 -1.14
C THR A 94 -2.92 12.08 -2.02
N CYS A 95 -2.28 10.93 -2.15
CA CYS A 95 -1.12 10.73 -3.01
C CYS A 95 -1.40 11.22 -4.45
N PRO A 96 -0.49 11.98 -5.07
CA PRO A 96 -0.67 12.44 -6.46
C PRO A 96 -0.96 11.31 -7.44
N LEU A 97 -0.31 10.15 -7.30
CA LEU A 97 -0.55 8.99 -8.16
C LEU A 97 -1.96 8.41 -7.98
N VAL A 98 -2.53 8.48 -6.78
CA VAL A 98 -3.93 8.09 -6.54
C VAL A 98 -4.89 9.08 -7.21
N LYS A 99 -4.57 10.39 -7.18
CA LYS A 99 -5.33 11.42 -7.91
C LYS A 99 -5.30 11.18 -9.42
N GLU A 100 -4.17 10.72 -9.97
CA GLU A 100 -4.08 10.31 -11.38
C GLU A 100 -5.02 9.15 -11.69
N ILE A 101 -5.11 8.12 -10.84
CA ILE A 101 -6.07 7.01 -11.02
C ILE A 101 -7.52 7.54 -11.04
N HIS A 102 -7.85 8.47 -10.13
CA HIS A 102 -9.17 9.10 -10.10
C HIS A 102 -9.49 9.83 -11.41
N ASN A 103 -8.51 10.50 -12.02
CA ASN A 103 -8.69 11.20 -13.28
C ASN A 103 -8.83 10.22 -14.46
N GLU A 104 -8.03 9.17 -14.49
CA GLU A 104 -8.10 8.13 -15.53
C GLU A 104 -9.44 7.42 -15.52
N VAL A 105 -9.96 7.07 -14.35
CA VAL A 105 -11.27 6.40 -14.25
C VAL A 105 -12.41 7.29 -14.75
N LYS A 106 -12.34 8.61 -14.46
CA LYS A 106 -13.30 9.60 -14.99
C LYS A 106 -13.20 9.72 -16.51
N ALA A 107 -11.97 9.79 -17.05
CA ALA A 107 -11.74 9.87 -18.48
C ALA A 107 -12.30 8.64 -19.23
N LEU A 108 -12.03 7.44 -18.73
CA LEU A 108 -12.57 6.20 -19.28
C LEU A 108 -14.11 6.17 -19.24
N ALA A 109 -14.71 6.66 -18.16
CA ALA A 109 -16.17 6.73 -18.05
C ALA A 109 -16.78 7.74 -19.03
N LEU A 110 -16.14 8.90 -19.28
CA LEU A 110 -16.55 9.88 -20.27
C LEU A 110 -16.49 9.33 -21.70
N GLU A 111 -15.61 8.38 -21.99
CA GLU A 111 -15.59 7.63 -23.24
C GLU A 111 -16.77 6.65 -23.38
N GLY A 112 -17.67 6.58 -22.42
CA GLY A 112 -18.79 5.63 -22.38
C GLY A 112 -18.38 4.18 -22.11
N ARG A 113 -17.22 3.96 -21.46
CA ARG A 113 -16.72 2.64 -21.09
C ARG A 113 -17.37 2.16 -19.80
N ARG A 114 -17.65 0.87 -19.74
CA ARG A 114 -17.97 0.21 -18.46
C ARG A 114 -16.71 0.06 -17.66
N ILE A 115 -16.66 0.63 -16.46
CA ILE A 115 -15.46 0.68 -15.63
C ILE A 115 -15.30 -0.61 -14.86
N ILE A 116 -14.08 -1.18 -14.94
CA ILE A 116 -13.59 -2.27 -14.10
C ILE A 116 -12.39 -1.76 -13.33
N ILE A 117 -12.37 -2.03 -12.02
CA ILE A 117 -11.28 -1.70 -11.12
C ILE A 117 -10.70 -3.01 -10.63
N ILE A 118 -9.44 -3.31 -10.97
CA ILE A 118 -8.72 -4.46 -10.45
C ILE A 118 -8.12 -4.07 -9.11
N GLY A 119 -8.66 -4.64 -8.01
CA GLY A 119 -8.24 -4.26 -6.66
C GLY A 119 -9.00 -5.00 -5.58
N ASP A 120 -8.59 -4.81 -4.32
CA ASP A 120 -9.15 -5.51 -3.17
C ASP A 120 -10.52 -4.93 -2.78
N HIS A 121 -11.50 -5.79 -2.61
CA HIS A 121 -12.79 -5.39 -2.06
C HIS A 121 -12.63 -4.76 -0.68
N GLY A 122 -13.30 -3.63 -0.45
CA GLY A 122 -13.28 -2.92 0.83
C GLY A 122 -12.00 -2.12 1.12
N HIS A 123 -10.99 -2.17 0.25
CA HIS A 123 -9.80 -1.34 0.43
C HIS A 123 -10.11 0.14 0.16
N ASP A 124 -9.63 1.02 1.01
CA ASP A 124 -9.89 2.46 0.99
C ASP A 124 -9.61 3.13 -0.36
N GLU A 125 -8.48 2.80 -0.98
CA GLU A 125 -8.12 3.32 -2.31
C GLU A 125 -9.11 2.87 -3.38
N VAL A 126 -9.53 1.61 -3.34
CA VAL A 126 -10.49 1.04 -4.31
C VAL A 126 -11.86 1.68 -4.15
N ILE A 127 -12.29 1.94 -2.92
CA ILE A 127 -13.52 2.68 -2.60
C ILE A 127 -13.42 4.11 -3.17
N GLY A 128 -12.29 4.79 -2.94
CA GLY A 128 -12.00 6.12 -3.48
C GLY A 128 -12.09 6.18 -5.00
N ILE A 129 -11.45 5.22 -5.69
CA ILE A 129 -11.48 5.10 -7.17
C ILE A 129 -12.93 4.82 -7.66
N ALA A 130 -13.63 3.87 -7.03
CA ALA A 130 -14.99 3.48 -7.43
C ALA A 130 -15.98 4.64 -7.31
N SER A 131 -15.80 5.49 -6.29
CA SER A 131 -16.66 6.66 -6.04
C SER A 131 -16.55 7.76 -7.10
N GLN A 132 -15.52 7.73 -7.94
CA GLN A 132 -15.31 8.75 -8.99
C GLN A 132 -16.32 8.59 -10.15
N VAL A 133 -17.03 7.48 -10.24
CA VAL A 133 -17.98 7.17 -11.32
C VAL A 133 -19.27 6.58 -10.76
N LYS A 134 -20.38 6.75 -11.50
CA LYS A 134 -21.69 6.27 -11.04
C LYS A 134 -21.78 4.75 -10.89
N LYS A 135 -21.04 4.00 -11.71
CA LYS A 135 -21.05 2.52 -11.71
C LYS A 135 -19.67 2.00 -12.11
N SER A 136 -19.13 1.12 -11.30
CA SER A 136 -17.93 0.35 -11.57
C SER A 136 -18.12 -1.10 -11.12
N ILE A 137 -17.26 -1.98 -11.60
CA ILE A 137 -17.15 -3.37 -11.14
C ILE A 137 -15.76 -3.52 -10.54
N ILE A 138 -15.69 -3.97 -9.30
CA ILE A 138 -14.43 -4.28 -8.63
C ILE A 138 -14.17 -5.77 -8.85
N ILE A 139 -12.95 -6.12 -9.23
CA ILE A 139 -12.46 -7.49 -9.46
C ILE A 139 -11.17 -7.68 -8.67
N SER A 140 -11.17 -8.62 -7.75
CA SER A 140 -10.00 -8.93 -6.92
C SER A 140 -9.24 -10.16 -7.42
N SER A 141 -9.91 -11.07 -8.14
CA SER A 141 -9.34 -12.35 -8.54
C SER A 141 -9.71 -12.78 -9.97
N PRO A 142 -8.96 -13.73 -10.56
CA PRO A 142 -9.29 -14.33 -11.85
C PRO A 142 -10.67 -15.01 -11.87
N GLU A 143 -11.10 -15.62 -10.77
CA GLU A 143 -12.40 -16.30 -10.64
C GLU A 143 -13.55 -15.30 -10.77
N GLU A 144 -13.44 -14.11 -10.17
CA GLU A 144 -14.42 -13.04 -10.33
C GLU A 144 -14.49 -12.56 -11.79
N ALA A 145 -13.34 -12.45 -12.45
CA ALA A 145 -13.27 -12.09 -13.86
C ALA A 145 -13.97 -13.13 -14.76
N GLN A 146 -13.87 -14.42 -14.42
CA GLN A 146 -14.56 -15.49 -15.14
C GLN A 146 -16.09 -15.37 -15.08
N ASN A 147 -16.64 -14.79 -14.01
CA ASN A 147 -18.08 -14.61 -13.83
C ASN A 147 -18.64 -13.38 -14.57
N LEU A 148 -17.80 -12.55 -15.18
CA LEU A 148 -18.25 -11.39 -15.94
C LEU A 148 -19.03 -11.79 -17.19
N ARG A 149 -20.09 -11.03 -17.47
CA ARG A 149 -20.83 -11.14 -18.75
C ARG A 149 -20.05 -10.42 -19.86
N LYS A 150 -20.34 -10.79 -21.12
CA LYS A 150 -19.81 -10.09 -22.30
C LYS A 150 -20.17 -8.60 -22.26
N MET A 151 -19.22 -7.75 -22.62
CA MET A 151 -19.34 -6.30 -22.60
C MET A 151 -18.87 -5.68 -23.92
N LYS A 152 -19.50 -4.59 -24.33
CA LYS A 152 -19.20 -3.96 -25.62
C LYS A 152 -17.95 -3.06 -25.53
N LYS A 153 -17.83 -2.25 -24.48
CA LYS A 153 -16.79 -1.25 -24.33
C LYS A 153 -16.36 -1.18 -22.85
N VAL A 154 -15.12 -1.51 -22.56
CA VAL A 154 -14.58 -1.65 -21.19
C VAL A 154 -13.39 -0.73 -20.98
N GLY A 155 -13.36 -0.05 -19.84
CA GLY A 155 -12.20 0.67 -19.32
C GLY A 155 -11.71 0.04 -18.02
N ILE A 156 -10.43 -0.24 -17.93
CA ILE A 156 -9.83 -0.92 -16.78
C ILE A 156 -8.76 -0.03 -16.17
N VAL A 157 -8.79 0.11 -14.85
CA VAL A 157 -7.71 0.62 -14.00
C VAL A 157 -7.40 -0.39 -12.91
N SER A 158 -6.27 -0.24 -12.23
CA SER A 158 -5.90 -1.08 -11.08
C SER A 158 -5.62 -0.25 -9.84
N GLN A 159 -5.82 -0.84 -8.67
CA GLN A 159 -5.29 -0.33 -7.41
C GLN A 159 -3.77 -0.16 -7.52
N SER A 160 -3.24 0.92 -6.98
CA SER A 160 -1.82 1.33 -7.13
C SER A 160 -0.82 0.30 -6.65
N THR A 161 -1.21 -0.54 -5.71
CA THR A 161 -0.37 -1.57 -5.07
C THR A 161 -0.54 -2.97 -5.66
N GLN A 162 -1.29 -3.15 -6.74
CA GLN A 162 -1.46 -4.46 -7.40
C GLN A 162 -0.14 -5.02 -7.96
N THR A 163 -0.12 -6.34 -8.20
CA THR A 163 0.97 -6.97 -8.95
C THR A 163 0.64 -7.01 -10.43
N ILE A 164 1.66 -6.89 -11.28
CA ILE A 164 1.44 -6.95 -12.73
C ILE A 164 0.94 -8.33 -13.15
N GLU A 165 1.37 -9.39 -12.49
CA GLU A 165 0.99 -10.77 -12.76
C GLU A 165 -0.50 -10.99 -12.53
N ASN A 166 -1.03 -10.53 -11.39
CA ASN A 166 -2.46 -10.63 -11.11
C ASN A 166 -3.29 -9.82 -12.10
N VAL A 167 -2.84 -8.60 -12.39
CA VAL A 167 -3.51 -7.72 -13.36
C VAL A 167 -3.52 -8.35 -14.76
N GLN A 168 -2.40 -8.91 -15.21
CA GLN A 168 -2.32 -9.59 -16.51
C GLN A 168 -3.25 -10.80 -16.58
N THR A 169 -3.27 -11.64 -15.54
CA THR A 169 -4.15 -12.80 -15.48
C THR A 169 -5.62 -12.40 -15.60
N ILE A 170 -6.03 -11.38 -14.84
CA ILE A 170 -7.40 -10.87 -14.87
C ILE A 170 -7.74 -10.26 -16.24
N ILE A 171 -6.84 -9.45 -16.82
CA ILE A 171 -7.05 -8.82 -18.13
C ILE A 171 -7.19 -9.87 -19.23
N ASN A 172 -6.37 -10.92 -19.24
CA ASN A 172 -6.45 -12.00 -20.21
C ASN A 172 -7.84 -12.65 -20.23
N ILE A 173 -8.47 -12.81 -19.05
CA ILE A 173 -9.84 -13.30 -18.97
C ILE A 173 -10.83 -12.26 -19.51
N ILE A 174 -10.69 -10.99 -19.11
CA ILE A 174 -11.62 -9.93 -19.54
C ILE A 174 -11.54 -9.71 -21.05
N MET A 175 -10.38 -9.85 -21.68
CA MET A 175 -10.22 -9.75 -23.15
C MET A 175 -11.15 -10.71 -23.92
N THR A 176 -11.44 -11.89 -23.40
CA THR A 176 -12.37 -12.85 -24.04
C THR A 176 -13.83 -12.42 -23.92
N LYS A 177 -14.13 -11.42 -23.10
CA LYS A 177 -15.47 -10.95 -22.78
C LYS A 177 -15.75 -9.51 -23.21
N ALA A 178 -14.74 -8.78 -23.65
CA ALA A 178 -14.84 -7.40 -24.09
C ALA A 178 -14.57 -7.26 -25.59
N PHE A 179 -15.44 -6.51 -26.30
CA PHE A 179 -15.22 -6.22 -27.72
C PHE A 179 -14.19 -5.10 -27.92
N ASP A 180 -14.29 -4.01 -27.14
CA ASP A 180 -13.35 -2.89 -27.09
C ASP A 180 -12.87 -2.74 -25.66
N LEU A 181 -11.56 -2.98 -25.41
CA LEU A 181 -10.92 -2.93 -24.12
C LEU A 181 -9.81 -1.88 -24.11
N ARG A 182 -9.87 -0.95 -23.16
CA ARG A 182 -8.81 -0.03 -22.84
C ARG A 182 -8.34 -0.26 -21.40
N PHE A 183 -7.09 -0.63 -21.22
CA PHE A 183 -6.45 -0.74 -19.91
C PHE A 183 -5.47 0.42 -19.71
N VAL A 184 -5.57 1.09 -18.57
CA VAL A 184 -4.59 2.05 -18.08
C VAL A 184 -3.84 1.41 -16.91
N ASN A 185 -2.54 1.20 -17.06
CA ASN A 185 -1.71 0.58 -16.02
C ASN A 185 -1.41 1.59 -14.90
N THR A 186 -2.29 1.61 -13.91
CA THR A 186 -2.24 2.50 -12.76
C THR A 186 -1.51 1.91 -11.55
N ILE A 187 -0.83 0.76 -11.69
CA ILE A 187 0.12 0.29 -10.67
C ILE A 187 1.22 1.34 -10.57
N CYS A 188 1.42 1.91 -9.38
CA CYS A 188 2.34 3.02 -9.20
C CYS A 188 3.80 2.59 -9.41
N PHE A 189 4.64 3.52 -9.86
CA PHE A 189 6.05 3.19 -10.14
C PHE A 189 6.85 2.79 -8.89
N PRO A 190 6.61 3.36 -7.68
CA PRO A 190 7.28 2.87 -6.49
C PRO A 190 6.95 1.41 -6.18
N THR A 191 5.67 1.01 -6.34
CA THR A 191 5.26 -0.39 -6.18
C THR A 191 5.96 -1.30 -7.18
N LYS A 192 6.01 -0.92 -8.47
CA LYS A 192 6.68 -1.71 -9.51
C LYS A 192 8.17 -1.92 -9.20
N ARG A 193 8.86 -0.85 -8.77
CA ARG A 193 10.30 -0.92 -8.42
C ARG A 193 10.54 -1.81 -7.21
N ASN A 194 9.76 -1.63 -6.13
CA ASN A 194 9.89 -2.43 -4.92
C ASN A 194 9.61 -3.92 -5.20
N GLN A 195 8.55 -4.23 -5.97
CA GLN A 195 8.25 -5.61 -6.36
C GLN A 195 9.37 -6.22 -7.21
N GLN A 196 9.96 -5.48 -8.14
CA GLN A 196 11.08 -5.98 -8.95
C GLN A 196 12.31 -6.28 -8.10
N GLN A 197 12.71 -5.37 -7.21
CA GLN A 197 13.84 -5.59 -6.30
C GLN A 197 13.61 -6.77 -5.36
N LEU A 198 12.38 -6.92 -4.84
CA LEU A 198 12.01 -8.07 -4.02
C LEU A 198 12.21 -9.38 -4.78
N LYS A 199 11.75 -9.47 -6.04
CA LYS A 199 11.89 -10.67 -6.88
C LYS A 199 13.37 -11.03 -7.04
N ASP A 200 14.19 -10.03 -7.39
CA ASP A 200 15.63 -10.21 -7.60
C ASP A 200 16.37 -10.65 -6.31
N LEU A 201 15.94 -10.15 -5.15
CA LEU A 201 16.51 -10.53 -3.85
C LEU A 201 16.04 -11.92 -3.41
N SER A 202 14.77 -12.24 -3.61
CA SER A 202 14.20 -13.52 -3.19
C SER A 202 14.86 -14.72 -3.87
N GLU A 203 15.40 -14.53 -5.09
CA GLU A 203 16.13 -15.56 -5.83
C GLU A 203 17.60 -15.70 -5.37
N LYS A 204 18.15 -14.68 -4.67
CA LYS A 204 19.57 -14.61 -4.33
C LYS A 204 19.84 -14.81 -2.84
N CYS A 205 18.82 -14.74 -2.00
CA CYS A 205 18.96 -14.82 -0.54
C CYS A 205 18.37 -16.12 -0.01
N ASP A 206 18.99 -16.66 1.04
CA ASP A 206 18.50 -17.86 1.73
C ASP A 206 17.25 -17.57 2.53
N VAL A 207 17.16 -16.36 3.11
CA VAL A 207 16.01 -15.88 3.90
C VAL A 207 15.60 -14.50 3.42
N MET A 208 14.30 -14.22 3.40
CA MET A 208 13.75 -12.90 3.09
C MET A 208 12.96 -12.35 4.28
N LEU A 209 13.26 -11.13 4.70
CA LEU A 209 12.46 -10.36 5.63
C LEU A 209 11.72 -9.23 4.89
N ILE A 210 10.41 -9.19 5.07
CA ILE A 210 9.51 -8.18 4.50
C ILE A 210 8.93 -7.37 5.67
N ILE A 211 9.48 -6.17 5.89
CA ILE A 211 9.07 -5.32 7.00
C ILE A 211 7.81 -4.52 6.60
N GLY A 212 6.74 -4.65 7.38
CA GLY A 212 5.53 -3.86 7.15
C GLY A 212 4.28 -4.47 7.78
N SER A 213 3.30 -3.59 8.02
CA SER A 213 2.05 -3.93 8.69
C SER A 213 1.30 -5.07 7.99
N PHE A 214 0.73 -5.97 8.79
CA PHE A 214 -0.19 -7.01 8.32
C PHE A 214 -1.52 -6.46 7.79
N THR A 215 -1.83 -5.19 8.00
CA THR A 215 -3.01 -4.54 7.42
C THR A 215 -2.72 -3.88 6.07
N SER A 216 -1.44 -3.68 5.71
CA SER A 216 -1.01 -3.07 4.45
C SER A 216 -1.14 -4.04 3.28
N ALA A 217 -1.97 -3.68 2.28
CA ALA A 217 -2.09 -4.44 1.03
C ALA A 217 -0.76 -4.57 0.29
N ASN A 218 0.06 -3.50 0.27
CA ASN A 218 1.38 -3.54 -0.35
C ASN A 218 2.32 -4.54 0.34
N SER A 219 2.40 -4.52 1.68
CA SER A 219 3.28 -5.42 2.44
C SER A 219 2.87 -6.88 2.28
N LYS A 220 1.56 -7.17 2.32
CA LYS A 220 1.02 -8.52 2.06
C LYS A 220 1.41 -9.03 0.67
N ARG A 221 1.29 -8.18 -0.37
CA ARG A 221 1.66 -8.57 -1.74
C ARG A 221 3.15 -8.81 -1.90
N LEU A 222 3.99 -7.97 -1.26
CA LEU A 222 5.43 -8.21 -1.24
C LEU A 222 5.75 -9.55 -0.59
N HIS A 223 5.14 -9.87 0.54
CA HIS A 223 5.33 -11.16 1.21
C HIS A 223 4.88 -12.33 0.32
N GLN A 224 3.72 -12.25 -0.30
CA GLN A 224 3.24 -13.30 -1.22
C GLN A 224 4.19 -13.51 -2.40
N LEU A 225 4.65 -12.43 -3.04
CA LEU A 225 5.62 -12.49 -4.14
C LEU A 225 6.96 -13.09 -3.72
N ALA A 226 7.40 -12.83 -2.49
CA ALA A 226 8.61 -13.44 -1.93
C ALA A 226 8.41 -14.94 -1.71
N LEU A 227 7.29 -15.37 -1.11
CA LEU A 227 6.97 -16.78 -0.84
C LEU A 227 6.87 -17.63 -2.10
N GLU A 228 6.46 -17.05 -3.23
CA GLU A 228 6.45 -17.75 -4.53
C GLU A 228 7.86 -18.18 -4.99
N ARG A 229 8.90 -17.44 -4.59
CA ARG A 229 10.30 -17.62 -5.02
C ARG A 229 11.18 -18.19 -3.92
N ASN A 230 10.94 -17.80 -2.67
CA ASN A 230 11.70 -18.22 -1.52
C ASN A 230 10.75 -18.62 -0.38
N LYS A 231 10.71 -19.89 -0.01
CA LYS A 231 9.83 -20.40 1.05
C LYS A 231 10.21 -19.92 2.45
N LYS A 232 11.46 -19.45 2.64
CA LYS A 232 11.93 -18.81 3.87
C LYS A 232 11.75 -17.30 3.79
N SER A 233 10.52 -16.85 3.53
CA SER A 233 10.13 -15.44 3.47
C SER A 233 9.17 -15.12 4.59
N TYR A 234 9.49 -14.12 5.41
CA TYR A 234 8.75 -13.78 6.61
C TYR A 234 8.34 -12.32 6.58
N GLN A 235 7.08 -12.03 6.89
CA GLN A 235 6.60 -10.67 7.11
C GLN A 235 6.67 -10.35 8.59
N VAL A 236 7.27 -9.20 8.93
CA VAL A 236 7.43 -8.72 10.30
C VAL A 236 6.99 -7.25 10.40
N THR A 237 6.49 -6.84 11.54
CA THR A 237 6.12 -5.44 11.81
C THR A 237 7.19 -4.69 12.60
N CYS A 238 7.99 -5.43 13.40
CA CYS A 238 9.09 -4.92 14.22
C CYS A 238 10.08 -6.06 14.53
N VAL A 239 11.08 -5.77 15.36
CA VAL A 239 12.10 -6.74 15.80
C VAL A 239 11.49 -7.90 16.58
N ASP A 240 10.45 -7.65 17.38
CA ASP A 240 9.85 -8.66 18.27
C ASP A 240 9.15 -9.80 17.51
N ASP A 241 8.83 -9.59 16.23
CA ASP A 241 8.25 -10.61 15.35
C ASP A 241 9.30 -11.58 14.77
N ILE A 242 10.59 -11.33 15.00
CA ILE A 242 11.68 -12.10 14.39
C ILE A 242 12.06 -13.28 15.26
N GLU A 243 12.01 -14.47 14.68
CA GLU A 243 12.47 -15.71 15.32
C GLU A 243 13.90 -16.02 14.85
N SER A 244 14.84 -16.19 15.80
CA SER A 244 16.26 -16.46 15.51
C SER A 244 16.47 -17.72 14.68
N ASP A 245 15.61 -18.73 14.85
CA ASP A 245 15.67 -20.00 14.13
C ASP A 245 15.46 -19.88 12.62
N TRP A 246 14.86 -18.80 12.13
CA TRP A 246 14.71 -18.55 10.70
C TRP A 246 16.05 -18.43 9.97
N PHE A 247 17.09 -18.01 10.68
CA PHE A 247 18.42 -17.77 10.14
C PHE A 247 19.39 -18.95 10.28
N ASN A 248 18.90 -20.10 10.81
CA ASN A 248 19.73 -21.28 10.94
C ASN A 248 20.26 -21.73 9.56
N ASN A 249 21.59 -21.80 9.43
CA ASN A 249 22.34 -22.12 8.20
C ASN A 249 22.09 -21.11 7.05
N ALA A 250 21.64 -19.90 7.31
CA ALA A 250 21.51 -18.87 6.29
C ALA A 250 22.85 -18.13 6.09
N GLU A 251 23.35 -18.11 4.86
CA GLU A 251 24.53 -17.31 4.48
C GLU A 251 24.13 -15.89 4.08
N THR A 252 22.93 -15.73 3.52
CA THR A 252 22.41 -14.47 2.98
C THR A 252 20.98 -14.18 3.46
N VAL A 253 20.73 -12.95 3.90
CA VAL A 253 19.38 -12.46 4.27
C VAL A 253 19.06 -11.21 3.47
N GLY A 254 17.98 -11.29 2.69
CA GLY A 254 17.40 -10.16 1.98
C GLY A 254 16.41 -9.41 2.85
N ILE A 255 16.53 -8.09 2.92
CA ILE A 255 15.62 -7.23 3.69
C ILE A 255 14.96 -6.23 2.75
N THR A 256 13.64 -6.17 2.79
CA THR A 256 12.84 -5.13 2.12
C THR A 256 11.72 -4.65 3.03
N ALA A 257 11.10 -3.54 2.67
CA ALA A 257 10.00 -3.01 3.46
C ALA A 257 8.86 -2.48 2.59
N GLY A 258 7.65 -2.55 3.13
CA GLY A 258 6.46 -1.95 2.52
C GLY A 258 6.54 -0.44 2.45
N ALA A 259 5.83 0.15 1.47
CA ALA A 259 5.83 1.59 1.19
C ALA A 259 5.27 2.47 2.34
N SER A 260 4.68 1.88 3.37
CA SER A 260 4.19 2.56 4.58
C SER A 260 5.03 2.29 5.83
N THR A 261 6.23 1.69 5.68
CA THR A 261 7.11 1.34 6.79
C THR A 261 8.10 2.48 7.08
N PRO A 262 8.15 3.02 8.32
CA PRO A 262 9.12 4.03 8.73
C PRO A 262 10.58 3.56 8.62
N ASP A 263 11.48 4.48 8.29
CA ASP A 263 12.91 4.21 8.20
C ASP A 263 13.50 3.73 9.55
N SER A 264 12.97 4.23 10.69
CA SER A 264 13.37 3.80 12.04
C SER A 264 13.17 2.31 12.26
N ILE A 265 12.00 1.77 11.89
CA ILE A 265 11.69 0.34 12.04
C ILE A 265 12.61 -0.51 11.16
N ILE A 266 12.89 -0.05 9.94
CA ILE A 266 13.81 -0.76 9.04
C ILE A 266 15.21 -0.82 9.66
N GLN A 267 15.70 0.29 10.20
CA GLN A 267 17.01 0.37 10.86
C GLN A 267 17.08 -0.51 12.10
N ASP A 268 16.00 -0.59 12.91
CA ASP A 268 15.94 -1.46 14.08
C ASP A 268 16.06 -2.94 13.68
N VAL A 269 15.31 -3.37 12.66
CA VAL A 269 15.38 -4.74 12.13
C VAL A 269 16.77 -5.04 11.57
N VAL A 270 17.38 -4.12 10.82
CA VAL A 270 18.72 -4.30 10.26
C VAL A 270 19.75 -4.46 11.39
N ARG A 271 19.73 -3.57 12.39
CA ARG A 271 20.64 -3.65 13.56
C ARG A 271 20.50 -4.98 14.31
N TYR A 272 19.28 -5.44 14.51
CA TYR A 272 19.02 -6.73 15.12
C TYR A 272 19.64 -7.89 14.32
N CYS A 273 19.45 -7.91 13.01
CA CYS A 273 20.04 -8.93 12.15
C CYS A 273 21.58 -8.86 12.13
N GLU A 274 22.18 -7.68 12.27
CA GLU A 274 23.63 -7.51 12.42
C GLU A 274 24.14 -8.12 13.74
N THR A 275 23.41 -7.96 14.85
CA THR A 275 23.79 -8.60 16.13
C THR A 275 23.77 -10.11 16.05
N LEU A 276 22.75 -10.70 15.41
CA LEU A 276 22.69 -12.15 15.18
C LEU A 276 23.86 -12.66 14.33
N THR A 277 24.30 -11.87 13.34
CA THR A 277 25.45 -12.21 12.50
C THR A 277 26.75 -12.28 13.33
N ASN A 278 26.95 -11.36 14.26
CA ASN A 278 28.14 -11.33 15.11
C ASN A 278 28.18 -12.52 16.09
N ILE A 279 27.05 -12.88 16.69
CA ILE A 279 26.93 -14.04 17.58
C ILE A 279 27.28 -15.34 16.84
N GLN A 280 26.75 -15.56 15.64
CA GLN A 280 27.04 -16.74 14.83
C GLN A 280 28.52 -16.85 14.43
N ASN A 281 29.20 -15.71 14.21
CA ASN A 281 30.62 -15.68 13.89
C ASN A 281 31.51 -16.02 15.13
N GLU A 282 31.09 -15.61 16.32
CA GLU A 282 31.80 -15.95 17.57
C GLU A 282 31.67 -17.44 17.90
N GLU A 283 30.49 -18.05 17.74
CA GLU A 283 30.25 -19.47 17.97
C GLU A 283 30.95 -20.38 16.95
N SER A 284 31.22 -19.89 15.73
CA SER A 284 31.92 -20.65 14.69
C SER A 284 33.48 -20.64 14.88
N HIS A 285 33.99 -19.88 15.82
CA HIS A 285 35.40 -19.77 16.14
C HIS A 285 35.80 -20.48 17.46
N VAL A 286 34.88 -21.20 18.12
CA VAL A 286 35.10 -22.06 19.30
C VAL A 286 35.06 -23.53 18.86
#